data_cd854c2f61c6a213d10df4b5463d5beb
#
_entry.id   cd854c2f61c6a213d10df4b5463d5beb
#
_cell.length_a   1.000
_cell.length_b   1.000
_cell.length_c   1.000
_cell.angle_alpha   90.00
_cell.angle_beta   90.00
_cell.angle_gamma   90.00
#
_symmetry.space_group_name_H-M   'P 1'
#
loop_
_entity.id
_entity.type
_entity.pdbx_description
1 polymer ?
#
loop_
_entity_poly.entity_id
_entity_poly.type
_entity_poly.pdbx_seq_one_letter_code
_entity_poly.pdbx_strand_id
1 'polypeptide(L)'
;MIYLVEDDTNIRELVTYTLNHSGLDATGFERPSQFWKAMEQKLPDLVLLDIMLPEEDGLSILRRLRAAPATASIPILLVSAKNSEYDKVMGLDNGADDYLAKPYDLE
;
A
#
# COMPACT_ATOMS: atom_id res chain seq x y z
N MET A 1 -5.57 6.75 10.24
CA MET A 1 -4.20 6.23 10.19
C MET A 1 -3.99 5.47 8.90
N ILE A 2 -2.89 5.75 8.22
CA ILE A 2 -2.56 5.18 6.91
C ILE A 2 -1.24 4.44 7.00
N TYR A 3 -1.17 3.20 6.48
CA TYR A 3 0.08 2.48 6.32
C TYR A 3 0.47 2.47 4.85
N LEU A 4 1.75 2.79 4.59
CA LEU A 4 2.32 2.77 3.24
C LEU A 4 3.44 1.74 3.20
N VAL A 5 3.40 0.81 2.26
CA VAL A 5 4.50 -0.13 2.03
C VAL A 5 5.16 0.24 0.72
N GLU A 6 6.39 0.74 0.80
CA GLU A 6 7.15 1.25 -0.34
C GLU A 6 8.64 1.10 -0.05
N ASP A 7 9.37 0.37 -0.88
CA ASP A 7 10.79 0.12 -0.66
C ASP A 7 11.70 1.28 -1.11
N ASP A 8 11.23 2.15 -2.00
CA ASP A 8 11.99 3.34 -2.40
C ASP A 8 11.94 4.38 -1.29
N THR A 9 13.10 4.67 -0.70
CA THR A 9 13.21 5.59 0.44
C THR A 9 12.69 6.99 0.11
N ASN A 10 13.05 7.50 -1.06
CA ASN A 10 12.67 8.87 -1.45
C ASN A 10 11.16 8.99 -1.65
N ILE A 11 10.56 8.02 -2.32
CA ILE A 11 9.10 8.00 -2.53
C ILE A 11 8.38 7.82 -1.20
N ARG A 12 8.83 6.88 -0.39
CA ARG A 12 8.22 6.60 0.91
C ARG A 12 8.24 7.85 1.81
N GLU A 13 9.38 8.53 1.88
CA GLU A 13 9.50 9.72 2.70
C GLU A 13 8.65 10.88 2.17
N LEU A 14 8.62 11.05 0.85
CA LEU A 14 7.81 12.11 0.24
C LEU A 14 6.32 11.88 0.51
N VAL A 15 5.83 10.67 0.31
CA VAL A 15 4.41 10.36 0.49
C VAL A 15 4.02 10.48 1.96
N THR A 16 4.81 9.91 2.88
CA THR A 16 4.50 10.01 4.31
C THR A 16 4.56 11.44 4.80
N TYR A 17 5.53 12.21 4.36
CA TYR A 17 5.61 13.62 4.72
C TYR A 17 4.38 14.39 4.23
N THR A 18 4.02 14.20 2.97
CA THR A 18 2.89 14.91 2.37
C THR A 18 1.58 14.59 3.09
N LEU A 19 1.35 13.31 3.38
CA LEU A 19 0.13 12.89 4.09
C LEU A 19 0.08 13.45 5.51
N ASN A 20 1.19 13.36 6.25
CA ASN A 20 1.25 13.89 7.61
C ASN A 20 1.09 15.40 7.63
N HIS A 21 1.69 16.09 6.66
CA HIS A 21 1.57 17.55 6.56
C HIS A 21 0.14 17.99 6.24
N SER A 22 -0.64 17.12 5.60
CA SER A 22 -2.04 17.37 5.29
C SER A 22 -2.99 17.05 6.45
N GLY A 23 -2.46 16.66 7.60
CA GLY A 23 -3.27 16.33 8.77
C GLY A 23 -3.67 14.88 8.87
N LEU A 24 -3.21 14.03 7.94
CA LEU A 24 -3.43 12.60 7.98
C LEU A 24 -2.27 11.92 8.72
N ASP A 25 -2.55 10.87 9.46
CA ASP A 25 -1.52 10.14 10.22
C ASP A 25 -1.03 8.97 9.35
N ALA A 26 0.18 9.08 8.80
CA ALA A 26 0.74 8.09 7.89
C ALA A 26 2.08 7.55 8.40
N THR A 27 2.26 6.24 8.30
CA THR A 27 3.50 5.55 8.64
C THR A 27 3.95 4.72 7.43
N GLY A 28 5.23 4.87 7.06
CA GLY A 28 5.80 4.15 5.93
C GLY A 28 6.65 2.96 6.37
N PHE A 29 6.60 1.89 5.61
CA PHE A 29 7.40 0.69 5.82
C PHE A 29 8.19 0.36 4.56
N GLU A 30 9.47 0.04 4.73
CA GLU A 30 10.33 -0.34 3.62
C GLU A 30 10.06 -1.77 3.15
N ARG A 31 9.67 -2.65 4.07
CA ARG A 31 9.51 -4.09 3.81
C ARG A 31 8.18 -4.63 4.30
N PRO A 32 7.65 -5.64 3.61
CA PRO A 32 6.43 -6.31 4.08
C PRO A 32 6.49 -6.84 5.51
N SER A 33 7.65 -7.37 5.94
CA SER A 33 7.80 -7.89 7.30
C SER A 33 7.54 -6.81 8.36
N GLN A 34 7.99 -5.58 8.12
CA GLN A 34 7.73 -4.46 9.02
C GLN A 34 6.25 -4.09 9.04
N PHE A 35 5.62 -4.11 7.88
CA PHE A 35 4.20 -3.84 7.74
C PHE A 35 3.36 -4.86 8.52
N TRP A 36 3.64 -6.16 8.33
CA TRP A 36 2.89 -7.20 9.03
C TRP A 36 3.04 -7.12 10.55
N LYS A 37 4.24 -6.77 11.00
CA LYS A 37 4.48 -6.57 12.44
C LYS A 37 3.66 -5.42 12.99
N ALA A 38 3.57 -4.32 12.26
CA ALA A 38 2.75 -3.18 12.67
C ALA A 38 1.27 -3.53 12.66
N MET A 39 0.81 -4.34 11.71
CA MET A 39 -0.58 -4.79 11.64
C MET A 39 -0.99 -5.59 12.86
N GLU A 40 -0.06 -6.31 13.49
CA GLU A 40 -0.33 -7.04 14.73
C GLU A 40 -0.62 -6.10 15.90
N GLN A 41 -0.07 -4.89 15.87
CA GLN A 41 -0.22 -3.91 16.94
C GLN A 41 -1.47 -3.04 16.76
N LYS A 42 -1.71 -2.60 15.54
CA LYS A 42 -2.83 -1.71 15.24
C LYS A 42 -3.17 -1.78 13.76
N LEU A 43 -4.45 -1.90 13.45
CA LEU A 43 -4.92 -1.91 12.06
C LEU A 43 -5.11 -0.48 11.55
N PRO A 44 -4.73 -0.22 10.29
CA PRO A 44 -4.90 1.10 9.69
C PRO A 44 -6.31 1.28 9.13
N ASP A 45 -6.63 2.52 8.79
CA ASP A 45 -7.87 2.86 8.09
C ASP A 45 -7.72 2.73 6.58
N LEU A 46 -6.48 2.77 6.09
CA LEU A 46 -6.16 2.70 4.66
C LEU A 46 -4.76 2.15 4.48
N VAL A 47 -4.56 1.34 3.45
CA VAL A 47 -3.25 0.83 3.06
C VAL A 47 -2.90 1.31 1.66
N LEU A 48 -1.72 1.92 1.52
CA LEU A 48 -1.11 2.22 0.23
C LEU A 48 -0.02 1.18 0.00
N LEU A 49 -0.10 0.45 -1.09
CA LEU A 49 0.69 -0.76 -1.26
C LEU A 49 1.34 -0.78 -2.63
N ASP A 50 2.68 -0.79 -2.66
CA ASP A 50 3.42 -0.99 -3.90
C ASP A 50 3.32 -2.46 -4.31
N ILE A 51 3.26 -2.72 -5.61
CA ILE A 51 3.25 -4.08 -6.14
C ILE A 51 4.65 -4.68 -6.06
N MET A 52 5.66 -3.92 -6.49
CA MET A 52 7.04 -4.43 -6.55
C MET A 52 7.78 -4.19 -5.25
N LEU A 53 7.67 -5.14 -4.34
CA LEU A 53 8.31 -5.07 -3.02
C LEU A 53 9.31 -6.21 -2.83
N PRO A 54 10.31 -6.03 -1.94
CA PRO A 54 11.15 -7.15 -1.52
C PRO A 54 10.34 -8.13 -0.67
N GLU A 55 10.84 -9.33 -0.46
CA GLU A 55 10.25 -10.38 0.39
C GLU A 55 8.94 -10.95 -0.16
N GLU A 56 7.92 -10.11 -0.35
CA GLU A 56 6.60 -10.52 -0.80
C GLU A 56 6.01 -9.41 -1.67
N ASP A 57 5.49 -9.73 -2.86
CA ASP A 57 4.94 -8.68 -3.71
C ASP A 57 3.59 -8.16 -3.21
N GLY A 58 3.21 -6.97 -3.70
CA GLY A 58 2.01 -6.31 -3.23
C GLY A 58 0.72 -7.06 -3.55
N LEU A 59 0.67 -7.80 -4.63
CA LEU A 59 -0.52 -8.59 -4.97
C LEU A 59 -0.73 -9.73 -3.97
N SER A 60 0.37 -10.37 -3.53
CA SER A 60 0.31 -11.40 -2.49
C SER A 60 -0.19 -10.82 -1.17
N ILE A 61 0.33 -9.67 -0.78
CA ILE A 61 -0.11 -8.97 0.44
C ILE A 61 -1.60 -8.63 0.35
N LEU A 62 -2.03 -8.12 -0.79
CA LEU A 62 -3.45 -7.79 -1.02
C LEU A 62 -4.35 -9.00 -0.85
N ARG A 63 -3.98 -10.14 -1.45
CA ARG A 63 -4.78 -11.36 -1.31
C ARG A 63 -4.88 -11.81 0.14
N ARG A 64 -3.76 -11.73 0.88
CA ARG A 64 -3.75 -12.09 2.31
C ARG A 64 -4.64 -11.17 3.13
N LEU A 65 -4.62 -9.87 2.85
CA LEU A 65 -5.48 -8.92 3.55
C LEU A 65 -6.96 -9.20 3.27
N ARG A 66 -7.32 -9.51 2.04
CA ARG A 66 -8.71 -9.79 1.68
C ARG A 66 -9.20 -11.14 2.20
N ALA A 67 -8.30 -12.09 2.41
CA ALA A 67 -8.65 -13.42 2.92
C ALA A 67 -8.92 -13.43 4.43
N ALA A 68 -8.36 -12.50 5.19
CA ALA A 68 -8.52 -12.46 6.64
C ALA A 68 -9.73 -11.57 7.03
N PRO A 69 -10.66 -12.07 7.86
CA PRO A 69 -11.85 -11.28 8.23
C PRO A 69 -11.53 -9.93 8.87
N ALA A 70 -10.46 -9.86 9.67
CA ALA A 70 -10.09 -8.63 10.37
C ALA A 70 -9.64 -7.52 9.42
N THR A 71 -9.16 -7.85 8.22
CA THR A 71 -8.60 -6.90 7.27
C THR A 71 -9.35 -6.84 5.94
N ALA A 72 -10.34 -7.71 5.76
CA ALA A 72 -11.01 -7.86 4.46
C ALA A 72 -11.71 -6.58 3.97
N SER A 73 -12.08 -5.67 4.87
CA SER A 73 -12.79 -4.45 4.51
C SER A 73 -11.91 -3.18 4.55
N ILE A 74 -10.63 -3.31 4.88
CA ILE A 74 -9.74 -2.14 4.89
C ILE A 74 -9.52 -1.67 3.44
N PRO A 75 -9.74 -0.38 3.15
CA PRO A 75 -9.46 0.15 1.81
C PRO A 75 -7.98 0.00 1.46
N ILE A 76 -7.72 -0.49 0.24
CA ILE A 76 -6.35 -0.71 -0.24
C ILE A 76 -6.19 -0.07 -1.61
N LEU A 77 -5.20 0.80 -1.73
CA LEU A 77 -4.80 1.38 -3.01
C LEU A 77 -3.47 0.76 -3.42
N LEU A 78 -3.44 0.17 -4.60
CA LEU A 78 -2.20 -0.34 -5.18
C LEU A 78 -1.51 0.76 -5.95
N VAL A 79 -0.19 0.78 -5.86
CA VAL A 79 0.64 1.75 -6.57
C VAL A 79 1.78 1.00 -7.24
N SER A 80 2.11 1.35 -8.48
CA SER A 80 3.22 0.70 -9.17
C SER A 80 3.80 1.57 -10.26
N ALA A 81 5.10 1.39 -10.50
CA ALA A 81 5.77 1.95 -11.68
C ALA A 81 5.32 1.26 -12.95
N LYS A 82 4.79 0.04 -12.84
CA LYS A 82 4.22 -0.68 -13.98
C LYS A 82 2.87 -0.06 -14.33
N ASN A 83 2.77 0.41 -15.55
CA ASN A 83 1.58 1.12 -16.02
C ASN A 83 0.92 0.33 -17.15
N SER A 84 0.62 -0.95 -16.89
CA SER A 84 -0.07 -1.79 -17.85
C SER A 84 -1.50 -2.06 -17.42
N GLU A 85 -2.39 -2.21 -18.40
CA GLU A 85 -3.77 -2.57 -18.13
C GLU A 85 -3.85 -3.93 -17.44
N TYR A 86 -2.92 -4.85 -17.74
CA TYR A 86 -2.87 -6.16 -17.11
C TYR A 86 -2.66 -6.03 -15.60
N ASP A 87 -1.66 -5.25 -15.18
CA ASP A 87 -1.36 -5.07 -13.76
C ASP A 87 -2.51 -4.40 -13.03
N LYS A 88 -3.15 -3.42 -13.67
CA LYS A 88 -4.31 -2.75 -13.11
C LYS A 88 -5.49 -3.71 -12.91
N VAL A 89 -5.79 -4.51 -13.95
CA VAL A 89 -6.88 -5.49 -13.88
C VAL A 89 -6.59 -6.53 -12.82
N MET A 90 -5.36 -7.05 -12.74
CA MET A 90 -4.98 -8.04 -11.74
C MET A 90 -5.12 -7.49 -10.32
N GLY A 91 -4.73 -6.23 -10.10
CA GLY A 91 -4.87 -5.59 -8.81
C GLY A 91 -6.33 -5.46 -8.39
N LEU A 92 -7.17 -4.95 -9.26
CA LEU A 92 -8.59 -4.77 -8.97
C LEU A 92 -9.30 -6.11 -8.81
N ASP A 93 -8.98 -7.11 -9.63
CA ASP A 93 -9.56 -8.46 -9.52
C ASP A 93 -9.17 -9.15 -8.21
N ASN A 94 -8.01 -8.84 -7.65
CA ASN A 94 -7.57 -9.39 -6.37
C ASN A 94 -8.10 -8.61 -5.16
N GLY A 95 -8.91 -7.58 -5.39
CA GLY A 95 -9.63 -6.90 -4.34
C GLY A 95 -9.13 -5.53 -3.94
N ALA A 96 -8.24 -4.91 -4.73
CA ALA A 96 -7.85 -3.52 -4.48
C ALA A 96 -9.02 -2.59 -4.78
N ASP A 97 -9.12 -1.51 -4.01
CA ASP A 97 -10.17 -0.52 -4.24
C ASP A 97 -9.82 0.39 -5.40
N ASP A 98 -8.54 0.62 -5.64
CA ASP A 98 -8.08 1.43 -6.77
C ASP A 98 -6.62 1.12 -7.07
N TYR A 99 -6.13 1.67 -8.17
CA TYR A 99 -4.77 1.46 -8.66
C TYR A 99 -4.23 2.80 -9.18
N LEU A 100 -3.06 3.18 -8.67
CA LEU A 100 -2.39 4.42 -9.09
C LEU A 100 -1.03 4.08 -9.73
N ALA A 101 -0.74 4.73 -10.84
CA ALA A 101 0.56 4.57 -11.51
C ALA A 101 1.56 5.59 -10.94
N LYS A 102 2.82 5.17 -10.80
CA LYS A 102 3.90 6.08 -10.45
C LYS A 102 4.38 6.81 -11.71
N PRO A 103 4.94 8.03 -11.58
CA PRO A 103 5.07 8.78 -10.33
C PRO A 103 3.74 9.34 -9.85
N TYR A 104 3.62 9.51 -8.53
CA TYR A 104 2.44 10.11 -7.95
C TYR A 104 2.34 11.59 -8.32
N ASP A 105 1.12 12.06 -8.50
CA ASP A 105 0.81 13.47 -8.49
C ASP A 105 0.27 13.80 -7.13
N LEU A 106 1.09 14.44 -6.30
CA LEU A 106 0.77 14.73 -4.90
C LEU A 106 0.38 16.19 -4.66
N GLU A 107 0.00 16.90 -5.71
CA GLU A 107 -0.42 18.29 -5.57
C GLU A 107 -1.78 18.45 -4.88
#